data_d5d56c757d9f24ace78befb9662f606b
#
_entry.id   d5d56c757d9f24ace78befb9662f606b
#
_cell.length_a   1.000
_cell.length_b   1.000
_cell.length_c   1.000
_cell.angle_alpha   90.00
_cell.angle_beta   90.00
_cell.angle_gamma   90.00
#
_symmetry.space_group_name_H-M   'P 1'
#
loop_
_entity.id
_entity.type
_entity.pdbx_description
1 polymer ?
#
loop_
_entity_poly.entity_id
_entity_poly.type
_entity_poly.pdbx_seq_one_letter_code
_entity_poly.pdbx_strand_id
1 'polypeptide(L)'
;VGSEMCIRDSNDGSCFRDLQVVMNREALDNYDEIAHQNVSAALICTGTVKLTPDAPQPFELSATSIEVEGVSAPDYPLQKKRATVEFLRTQQHLRPRTNLFRAVFRIRSVAAAAIHRFFQEQGFVYVNTPIITTSDCEGAGEMFRVTTLDPKNPPLTESGEVDWSQDFFGKHASLTVS
;
A
#
# COMPACT_ATOMS: atom_id res chain seq x y z
N VAL A 1 24.30 16.92 -34.07
CA VAL A 1 22.92 16.46 -33.84
C VAL A 1 22.99 15.68 -32.53
N GLY A 2 22.63 16.32 -31.42
CA GLY A 2 22.58 15.63 -30.10
C GLY A 2 21.42 14.66 -30.10
N SER A 3 21.68 13.38 -29.79
CA SER A 3 20.59 12.42 -29.53
C SER A 3 19.80 12.88 -28.34
N GLU A 4 18.49 13.11 -28.51
CA GLU A 4 17.61 13.41 -27.37
C GLU A 4 17.43 12.13 -26.55
N MET A 5 18.05 12.11 -25.38
CA MET A 5 17.86 11.07 -24.37
C MET A 5 16.98 11.61 -23.26
N CYS A 6 15.97 10.84 -22.88
CA CYS A 6 15.15 11.11 -21.72
C CYS A 6 15.38 10.01 -20.66
N ILE A 7 15.43 10.40 -19.41
CA ILE A 7 15.61 9.49 -18.28
C ILE A 7 14.34 9.48 -17.47
N ARG A 8 13.86 8.28 -17.15
CA ARG A 8 12.71 8.05 -16.27
C ARG A 8 13.10 7.16 -15.11
N ASP A 9 12.76 7.57 -13.90
CA ASP A 9 12.89 6.72 -12.73
C ASP A 9 11.64 5.85 -12.62
N SER A 10 11.83 4.54 -12.62
CA SER A 10 10.77 3.54 -12.52
C SER A 10 10.93 2.70 -11.25
N ASN A 11 9.84 2.30 -10.64
CA ASN A 11 9.83 1.43 -9.48
C ASN A 11 8.65 0.47 -9.52
N ASP A 12 8.94 -0.81 -9.50
CA ASP A 12 7.95 -1.90 -9.47
C ASP A 12 7.55 -2.33 -8.05
N GLY A 13 8.11 -1.68 -7.03
CA GLY A 13 7.88 -2.01 -5.61
C GLY A 13 8.78 -3.12 -5.06
N SER A 14 9.56 -3.82 -5.87
CA SER A 14 10.43 -4.93 -5.43
C SER A 14 11.57 -4.46 -4.52
N CYS A 15 12.10 -3.27 -4.77
CA CYS A 15 13.19 -2.71 -3.98
C CYS A 15 12.89 -1.24 -3.59
N PHE A 16 13.76 -0.67 -2.72
CA PHE A 16 13.59 0.70 -2.28
C PHE A 16 14.06 1.73 -3.32
N ARG A 17 15.10 1.40 -4.08
CA ARG A 17 15.65 2.29 -5.11
C ARG A 17 14.87 2.17 -6.39
N ASP A 18 14.75 3.28 -7.09
CA ASP A 18 14.17 3.33 -8.42
C ASP A 18 15.18 2.83 -9.46
N LEU A 19 14.70 2.24 -10.54
CA LEU A 19 15.48 1.86 -11.70
C LEU A 19 15.46 3.01 -12.70
N GLN A 20 16.63 3.46 -13.12
CA GLN A 20 16.76 4.44 -14.17
C GLN A 20 16.53 3.80 -15.54
N VAL A 21 15.53 4.25 -16.26
CA VAL A 21 15.22 3.82 -17.63
C VAL A 21 15.67 4.92 -18.58
N VAL A 22 16.64 4.59 -19.42
CA VAL A 22 17.19 5.49 -20.44
C VAL A 22 16.51 5.22 -21.77
N MET A 23 15.91 6.26 -22.33
CA MET A 23 15.18 6.23 -23.60
C MET A 23 15.92 7.04 -24.63
N ASN A 24 16.12 6.46 -25.81
CA ASN A 24 16.66 7.15 -26.96
C ASN A 24 15.55 7.34 -28.01
N ARG A 25 15.38 8.56 -28.49
CA ARG A 25 14.38 8.91 -29.53
C ARG A 25 14.53 8.06 -30.80
N GLU A 26 15.76 7.74 -31.18
CA GLU A 26 16.04 6.93 -32.40
C GLU A 26 15.66 5.45 -32.20
N ALA A 27 15.54 4.99 -30.97
CA ALA A 27 15.28 3.58 -30.63
C ALA A 27 13.81 3.28 -30.31
N LEU A 28 12.99 4.30 -30.11
CA LEU A 28 11.60 4.16 -29.63
C LEU A 28 10.64 4.93 -30.56
N ASP A 29 9.80 4.22 -31.27
CA ASP A 29 8.78 4.81 -32.16
C ASP A 29 7.77 5.70 -31.42
N ASN A 30 7.47 5.36 -30.15
CA ASN A 30 6.53 6.07 -29.30
C ASN A 30 7.21 6.98 -28.26
N TYR A 31 8.44 7.43 -28.53
CA TYR A 31 9.21 8.27 -27.60
C TYR A 31 8.45 9.50 -27.11
N ASP A 32 7.78 10.22 -28.00
CA ASP A 32 7.05 11.44 -27.65
C ASP A 32 5.84 11.15 -26.74
N GLU A 33 5.13 10.05 -26.99
CA GLU A 33 4.05 9.60 -26.11
C GLU A 33 4.56 9.34 -24.70
N ILE A 34 5.68 8.60 -24.59
CA ILE A 34 6.26 8.23 -23.29
C ILE A 34 6.84 9.47 -22.59
N ALA A 35 7.50 10.35 -23.32
CA ALA A 35 8.09 11.58 -22.78
C ALA A 35 7.05 12.51 -22.14
N HIS A 36 5.79 12.44 -22.57
CA HIS A 36 4.67 13.23 -22.04
C HIS A 36 3.87 12.51 -20.95
N GLN A 37 4.21 11.26 -20.61
CA GLN A 37 3.52 10.56 -19.53
C GLN A 37 3.70 11.26 -18.18
N ASN A 38 2.61 11.30 -17.42
CA ASN A 38 2.58 11.90 -16.10
C ASN A 38 3.25 11.00 -15.05
N VAL A 39 3.54 11.57 -13.88
CA VAL A 39 4.02 10.81 -12.72
C VAL A 39 3.04 9.69 -12.38
N SER A 40 3.54 8.51 -12.08
CA SER A 40 2.76 7.31 -11.75
C SER A 40 2.02 6.64 -12.92
N ALA A 41 2.32 6.99 -14.16
CA ALA A 41 1.92 6.15 -15.28
C ALA A 41 2.53 4.74 -15.13
N ALA A 42 1.78 3.72 -15.54
CA ALA A 42 2.24 2.33 -15.54
C ALA A 42 2.87 2.01 -16.90
N LEU A 43 4.12 1.57 -16.88
CA LEU A 43 4.91 1.29 -18.07
C LEU A 43 5.49 -0.12 -18.02
N ILE A 44 5.49 -0.82 -19.15
CA ILE A 44 6.25 -2.04 -19.36
C ILE A 44 7.50 -1.67 -20.14
N CYS A 45 8.67 -1.78 -19.51
CA CYS A 45 9.94 -1.41 -20.11
C CYS A 45 10.78 -2.65 -20.43
N THR A 46 11.12 -2.85 -21.68
CA THR A 46 12.03 -3.90 -22.16
C THR A 46 13.32 -3.27 -22.66
N GLY A 47 14.45 -3.88 -22.35
CA GLY A 47 15.74 -3.33 -22.75
C GLY A 47 16.93 -4.12 -22.25
N THR A 48 18.11 -3.53 -22.39
CA THR A 48 19.38 -4.10 -21.95
C THR A 48 19.87 -3.38 -20.69
N VAL A 49 20.19 -4.14 -19.64
CA VAL A 49 20.81 -3.61 -18.45
C VAL A 49 22.27 -3.25 -18.75
N LYS A 50 22.63 -2.01 -18.47
CA LYS A 50 24.00 -1.51 -18.58
C LYS A 50 24.56 -1.22 -17.21
N LEU A 51 25.78 -1.68 -16.94
CA LEU A 51 26.52 -1.34 -15.73
C LEU A 51 27.09 0.07 -15.84
N THR A 52 26.89 0.85 -14.80
CA THR A 52 27.35 2.25 -14.69
C THR A 52 28.07 2.46 -13.36
N PRO A 53 29.24 1.79 -13.16
CA PRO A 53 29.91 1.74 -11.85
C PRO A 53 30.36 3.13 -11.33
N ASP A 54 30.61 4.06 -12.23
CA ASP A 54 31.06 5.42 -11.90
C ASP A 54 29.90 6.42 -11.75
N ALA A 55 28.64 5.98 -11.97
CA ALA A 55 27.46 6.82 -11.82
C ALA A 55 26.83 6.65 -10.42
N PRO A 56 25.98 7.59 -9.99
CA PRO A 56 25.24 7.48 -8.71
C PRO A 56 24.39 6.21 -8.60
N GLN A 57 23.94 5.65 -9.75
CA GLN A 57 23.29 4.36 -9.85
C GLN A 57 24.24 3.35 -10.50
N PRO A 58 24.38 2.13 -9.96
CA PRO A 58 25.34 1.16 -10.43
C PRO A 58 24.96 0.51 -11.77
N PHE A 59 23.72 0.66 -12.19
CA PHE A 59 23.20 0.15 -13.48
C PHE A 59 21.99 0.95 -13.90
N GLU A 60 21.69 0.89 -15.21
CA GLU A 60 20.52 1.48 -15.86
C GLU A 60 19.91 0.51 -16.86
N LEU A 61 18.63 0.70 -17.21
CA LEU A 61 17.98 -0.02 -18.30
C LEU A 61 18.00 0.86 -19.57
N SER A 62 18.76 0.44 -20.58
CA SER A 62 18.67 1.04 -21.92
C SER A 62 17.49 0.44 -22.65
N ALA A 63 16.39 1.19 -22.74
CA ALA A 63 15.14 0.71 -23.28
C ALA A 63 15.22 0.48 -24.80
N THR A 64 14.68 -0.66 -25.22
CA THR A 64 14.46 -1.01 -26.64
C THR A 64 12.98 -1.00 -27.00
N SER A 65 12.09 -1.14 -26.01
CA SER A 65 10.64 -1.03 -26.17
C SER A 65 10.04 -0.55 -24.85
N ILE A 66 9.05 0.33 -24.92
CA ILE A 66 8.24 0.76 -23.79
C ILE A 66 6.77 0.77 -24.21
N GLU A 67 5.96 0.10 -23.44
CA GLU A 67 4.50 0.06 -23.59
C GLU A 67 3.85 0.83 -22.44
N VAL A 68 2.84 1.65 -22.75
CA VAL A 68 2.05 2.37 -21.76
C VAL A 68 0.87 1.48 -21.37
N GLU A 69 0.99 0.80 -20.24
CA GLU A 69 -0.05 -0.07 -19.68
C GLU A 69 -1.21 0.75 -19.07
N GLY A 70 -0.88 1.88 -18.50
CA GLY A 70 -1.87 2.78 -17.92
C GLY A 70 -1.38 4.21 -17.79
N VAL A 71 -2.21 5.15 -18.20
CA VAL A 71 -1.92 6.58 -18.07
C VAL A 71 -2.25 7.08 -16.66
N SER A 72 -1.53 8.10 -16.21
CA SER A 72 -1.84 8.80 -14.98
C SER A 72 -2.58 10.11 -15.27
N ALA A 73 -3.66 10.37 -14.53
CA ALA A 73 -4.43 11.58 -14.69
C ALA A 73 -3.60 12.86 -14.37
N PRO A 74 -3.87 13.98 -15.03
CA PRO A 74 -3.14 15.24 -14.80
C PRO A 74 -3.23 15.76 -13.36
N ASP A 75 -4.30 15.43 -12.64
CA ASP A 75 -4.58 15.80 -11.26
C ASP A 75 -4.13 14.74 -10.24
N TYR A 76 -3.27 13.79 -10.65
CA TYR A 76 -2.73 12.77 -9.76
C TYR A 76 -2.12 13.42 -8.50
N PRO A 77 -2.55 13.02 -7.27
CA PRO A 77 -2.26 13.78 -6.05
C PRO A 77 -0.77 13.81 -5.67
N LEU A 78 -0.03 12.72 -5.99
CA LEU A 78 1.39 12.62 -5.63
C LEU A 78 2.27 13.14 -6.76
N GLN A 79 2.49 14.44 -6.75
CA GLN A 79 3.38 15.11 -7.71
C GLN A 79 4.85 15.05 -7.24
N LYS A 80 5.81 15.47 -8.09
CA LYS A 80 7.24 15.55 -7.77
C LYS A 80 7.56 16.45 -6.56
N LYS A 81 6.59 17.25 -6.09
CA LYS A 81 6.73 18.08 -4.88
C LYS A 81 6.77 17.22 -3.62
N ARG A 82 7.53 17.67 -2.63
CA ARG A 82 7.52 17.04 -1.30
C ARG A 82 6.11 17.15 -0.69
N ALA A 83 5.47 16.01 -0.46
CA ALA A 83 4.20 15.94 0.23
C ALA A 83 4.41 15.91 1.76
N THR A 84 3.56 16.62 2.52
CA THR A 84 3.59 16.55 3.99
C THR A 84 2.97 15.27 4.50
N VAL A 85 3.31 14.88 5.73
CA VAL A 85 2.75 13.68 6.36
C VAL A 85 1.25 13.79 6.54
N GLU A 86 0.75 14.98 6.90
CA GLU A 86 -0.66 15.29 7.06
C GLU A 86 -1.42 15.04 5.76
N PHE A 87 -0.91 15.60 4.65
CA PHE A 87 -1.49 15.35 3.32
C PHE A 87 -1.46 13.86 2.96
N LEU A 88 -0.36 13.17 3.20
CA LEU A 88 -0.22 11.74 2.89
C LEU A 88 -1.18 10.86 3.73
N ARG A 89 -1.60 11.32 4.91
CA ARG A 89 -2.63 10.64 5.70
C ARG A 89 -4.02 10.70 5.05
N THR A 90 -4.30 11.74 4.27
CA THR A 90 -5.55 11.83 3.48
C THR A 90 -5.49 10.99 2.20
N GLN A 91 -4.29 10.58 1.76
CA GLN A 91 -4.04 9.79 0.54
C GLN A 91 -3.63 8.35 0.90
N GLN A 92 -4.41 7.66 1.72
CA GLN A 92 -4.04 6.37 2.32
C GLN A 92 -3.67 5.30 1.29
N HIS A 93 -4.39 5.21 0.18
CA HIS A 93 -4.18 4.23 -0.90
C HIS A 93 -2.96 4.57 -1.78
N LEU A 94 -2.52 5.83 -1.84
CA LEU A 94 -1.39 6.28 -2.67
C LEU A 94 -0.10 6.45 -1.87
N ARG A 95 -0.17 6.77 -0.57
CA ARG A 95 1.01 7.05 0.25
C ARG A 95 2.10 5.97 0.25
N PRO A 96 1.82 4.66 0.05
CA PRO A 96 2.86 3.65 -0.07
C PRO A 96 3.84 3.88 -1.22
N ARG A 97 3.46 4.66 -2.23
CA ARG A 97 4.31 5.03 -3.36
C ARG A 97 5.35 6.10 -3.01
N THR A 98 5.24 6.77 -1.86
CA THR A 98 6.22 7.75 -1.39
C THR A 98 7.38 7.06 -0.66
N ASN A 99 8.58 7.62 -0.75
CA ASN A 99 9.77 7.07 -0.10
C ASN A 99 9.58 6.88 1.41
N LEU A 100 8.94 7.85 2.08
CA LEU A 100 8.68 7.77 3.52
C LEU A 100 7.81 6.56 3.86
N PHE A 101 6.63 6.44 3.25
CA PHE A 101 5.72 5.35 3.59
C PHE A 101 6.15 4.00 3.02
N ARG A 102 6.87 3.98 1.90
CA ARG A 102 7.57 2.80 1.40
C ARG A 102 8.54 2.25 2.46
N ALA A 103 9.36 3.11 3.06
CA ALA A 103 10.25 2.73 4.14
C ALA A 103 9.48 2.26 5.39
N VAL A 104 8.48 3.03 5.84
CA VAL A 104 7.65 2.69 7.01
C VAL A 104 6.99 1.33 6.86
N PHE A 105 6.35 1.05 5.72
CA PHE A 105 5.65 -0.24 5.52
C PHE A 105 6.63 -1.40 5.39
N ARG A 106 7.80 -1.22 4.77
CA ARG A 106 8.85 -2.26 4.74
C ARG A 106 9.37 -2.57 6.15
N ILE A 107 9.66 -1.55 6.95
CA ILE A 107 10.10 -1.74 8.34
C ILE A 107 9.02 -2.46 9.15
N ARG A 108 7.76 -2.05 9.04
CA ARG A 108 6.65 -2.72 9.73
C ARG A 108 6.52 -4.19 9.33
N SER A 109 6.63 -4.50 8.04
CA SER A 109 6.57 -5.87 7.53
C SER A 109 7.70 -6.74 8.10
N VAL A 110 8.93 -6.24 8.05
CA VAL A 110 10.11 -6.96 8.58
C VAL A 110 10.02 -7.12 10.10
N ALA A 111 9.59 -6.09 10.82
CA ALA A 111 9.45 -6.13 12.28
C ALA A 111 8.37 -7.15 12.69
N ALA A 112 7.22 -7.19 12.03
CA ALA A 112 6.18 -8.18 12.31
C ALA A 112 6.70 -9.61 12.08
N ALA A 113 7.36 -9.86 10.95
CA ALA A 113 7.96 -11.16 10.66
C ALA A 113 9.04 -11.56 11.68
N ALA A 114 9.86 -10.59 12.13
CA ALA A 114 10.90 -10.84 13.13
C ALA A 114 10.32 -11.23 14.50
N ILE A 115 9.23 -10.57 14.93
CA ILE A 115 8.52 -10.89 16.17
C ILE A 115 7.97 -12.32 16.09
N HIS A 116 7.28 -12.68 14.99
CA HIS A 116 6.77 -14.04 14.82
C HIS A 116 7.88 -15.08 14.85
N ARG A 117 8.98 -14.82 14.13
CA ARG A 117 10.15 -15.73 14.12
C ARG A 117 10.73 -15.92 15.51
N PHE A 118 10.96 -14.82 16.22
CA PHE A 118 11.53 -14.85 17.57
C PHE A 118 10.69 -15.77 18.50
N PHE A 119 9.39 -15.58 18.57
CA PHE A 119 8.55 -16.40 19.43
C PHE A 119 8.47 -17.86 18.99
N GLN A 120 8.43 -18.14 17.69
CA GLN A 120 8.46 -19.50 17.18
C GLN A 120 9.77 -20.22 17.51
N GLU A 121 10.92 -19.56 17.40
CA GLU A 121 12.24 -20.09 17.76
C GLU A 121 12.35 -20.37 19.27
N GLN A 122 11.59 -19.67 20.10
CA GLN A 122 11.48 -19.93 21.55
C GLN A 122 10.44 -21.02 21.90
N GLY A 123 9.83 -21.67 20.90
CA GLY A 123 8.86 -22.74 21.11
C GLY A 123 7.42 -22.29 21.36
N PHE A 124 7.11 -21.03 21.19
CA PHE A 124 5.73 -20.54 21.27
C PHE A 124 4.93 -20.92 20.03
N VAL A 125 3.65 -21.17 20.21
CA VAL A 125 2.69 -21.45 19.14
C VAL A 125 1.88 -20.17 18.86
N TYR A 126 1.85 -19.75 17.60
CA TYR A 126 1.01 -18.65 17.18
C TYR A 126 -0.44 -19.11 17.03
N VAL A 127 -1.34 -18.51 17.79
CA VAL A 127 -2.77 -18.83 17.79
C VAL A 127 -3.57 -17.62 17.32
N ASN A 128 -4.36 -17.81 16.27
CA ASN A 128 -5.34 -16.81 15.82
C ASN A 128 -6.62 -16.92 16.65
N THR A 129 -6.75 -16.09 17.67
CA THR A 129 -7.99 -15.98 18.44
C THR A 129 -9.02 -15.11 17.72
N PRO A 130 -10.35 -15.38 17.91
CA PRO A 130 -11.39 -14.52 17.37
C PRO A 130 -11.27 -13.09 17.92
N ILE A 131 -11.41 -12.09 17.03
CA ILE A 131 -11.41 -10.68 17.40
C ILE A 131 -12.81 -10.17 17.81
N ILE A 132 -13.87 -10.92 17.47
CA ILE A 132 -15.24 -10.65 17.89
C ILE A 132 -15.59 -11.64 18.99
N THR A 133 -16.11 -11.14 20.10
CA THR A 133 -16.47 -11.92 21.27
C THR A 133 -17.82 -11.53 21.82
N THR A 134 -18.51 -12.47 22.46
CA THR A 134 -19.73 -12.22 23.26
C THR A 134 -19.44 -12.18 24.74
N SER A 135 -18.17 -12.24 25.14
CA SER A 135 -17.72 -12.22 26.54
C SER A 135 -16.80 -11.04 26.79
N ASP A 136 -17.02 -10.34 27.90
CA ASP A 136 -16.08 -9.36 28.45
C ASP A 136 -15.15 -10.07 29.42
N CYS A 137 -13.93 -10.38 29.00
CA CYS A 137 -12.98 -11.16 29.80
C CYS A 137 -12.30 -10.34 30.91
N GLU A 138 -12.21 -9.03 30.76
CA GLU A 138 -11.41 -8.16 31.63
C GLU A 138 -12.28 -7.17 32.42
N GLY A 139 -13.58 -7.11 32.15
CA GLY A 139 -14.47 -6.10 32.74
C GLY A 139 -14.06 -4.68 32.33
N ALA A 140 -13.50 -4.53 31.14
CA ALA A 140 -12.89 -3.29 30.64
C ALA A 140 -13.90 -2.14 30.37
N GLY A 141 -15.17 -2.37 30.63
CA GLY A 141 -16.24 -1.38 30.62
C GLY A 141 -16.71 -0.98 29.23
N GLU A 142 -15.92 -0.29 28.45
CA GLU A 142 -16.33 0.21 27.13
C GLU A 142 -15.70 -0.59 26.00
N MET A 143 -16.45 -1.57 25.48
CA MET A 143 -16.07 -2.35 24.31
C MET A 143 -16.74 -1.80 23.03
N PHE A 144 -16.02 -1.82 21.92
CA PHE A 144 -16.61 -1.51 20.63
C PHE A 144 -17.64 -2.57 20.23
N ARG A 145 -18.89 -2.15 20.11
CA ARG A 145 -19.99 -3.05 19.75
C ARG A 145 -19.90 -3.45 18.28
N VAL A 146 -20.13 -4.73 18.00
CA VAL A 146 -20.27 -5.29 16.66
C VAL A 146 -21.70 -5.75 16.49
N THR A 147 -22.42 -5.17 15.53
CA THR A 147 -23.83 -5.48 15.28
C THR A 147 -24.18 -5.31 13.80
N THR A 148 -25.13 -6.08 13.32
CA THR A 148 -25.76 -5.92 12.00
C THR A 148 -27.12 -5.23 12.09
N LEU A 149 -27.61 -4.94 13.30
CA LEU A 149 -28.86 -4.23 13.51
C LEU A 149 -28.75 -2.75 13.13
N ASP A 150 -29.84 -2.20 12.60
CA ASP A 150 -29.89 -0.77 12.30
C ASP A 150 -29.87 0.04 13.62
N PRO A 151 -28.84 0.86 13.87
CA PRO A 151 -28.75 1.65 15.09
C PRO A 151 -29.86 2.71 15.24
N LYS A 152 -30.53 3.09 14.15
CA LYS A 152 -31.63 4.06 14.18
C LYS A 152 -32.98 3.41 14.48
N ASN A 153 -33.13 2.13 14.16
CA ASN A 153 -34.39 1.42 14.35
C ASN A 153 -34.11 -0.06 14.69
N PRO A 154 -33.48 -0.34 15.85
CA PRO A 154 -33.21 -1.71 16.26
C PRO A 154 -34.53 -2.43 16.61
N PRO A 155 -34.62 -3.75 16.42
CA PRO A 155 -35.72 -4.55 16.96
C PRO A 155 -35.71 -4.45 18.50
N LEU A 156 -36.90 -4.35 19.08
CA LEU A 156 -37.08 -4.23 20.53
C LEU A 156 -37.81 -5.44 21.10
N THR A 157 -37.45 -5.80 22.32
CA THR A 157 -38.20 -6.75 23.16
C THR A 157 -39.51 -6.14 23.68
N GLU A 158 -40.37 -6.94 24.27
CA GLU A 158 -41.60 -6.45 24.93
C GLU A 158 -41.31 -5.44 26.05
N SER A 159 -40.11 -5.50 26.66
CA SER A 159 -39.65 -4.55 27.67
C SER A 159 -39.09 -3.24 27.11
N GLY A 160 -38.99 -3.11 25.79
CA GLY A 160 -38.44 -1.93 25.12
C GLY A 160 -36.90 -1.89 25.02
N GLU A 161 -36.22 -2.97 25.35
CA GLU A 161 -34.78 -3.12 25.17
C GLU A 161 -34.45 -3.66 23.78
N VAL A 162 -33.21 -3.47 23.33
CA VAL A 162 -32.77 -4.01 22.00
C VAL A 162 -32.80 -5.54 22.05
N ASP A 163 -33.49 -6.13 21.09
CA ASP A 163 -33.58 -7.58 20.95
C ASP A 163 -32.36 -8.13 20.18
N TRP A 164 -31.31 -8.44 20.93
CA TRP A 164 -30.05 -8.99 20.39
C TRP A 164 -30.20 -10.40 19.83
N SER A 165 -31.31 -11.09 20.06
CA SER A 165 -31.56 -12.42 19.48
C SER A 165 -31.71 -12.36 17.95
N GLN A 166 -32.05 -11.18 17.42
CA GLN A 166 -32.19 -10.92 15.99
C GLN A 166 -30.88 -10.46 15.33
N ASP A 167 -29.81 -10.24 16.10
CA ASP A 167 -28.51 -9.92 15.56
C ASP A 167 -27.77 -11.15 15.03
N PHE A 168 -26.72 -10.95 14.22
CA PHE A 168 -25.97 -12.02 13.55
C PHE A 168 -25.50 -13.13 14.50
N PHE A 169 -25.00 -12.79 15.66
CA PHE A 169 -24.55 -13.77 16.67
C PHE A 169 -25.66 -14.20 17.65
N GLY A 170 -26.89 -13.69 17.51
CA GLY A 170 -27.98 -13.93 18.44
C GLY A 170 -27.71 -13.48 19.89
N LYS A 171 -26.68 -12.67 20.08
CA LYS A 171 -26.22 -12.14 21.37
C LYS A 171 -25.51 -10.81 21.15
N HIS A 172 -25.39 -10.04 22.23
CA HIS A 172 -24.52 -8.87 22.22
C HIS A 172 -23.06 -9.28 21.93
N ALA A 173 -22.47 -8.70 20.91
CA ALA A 173 -21.09 -8.97 20.50
C ALA A 173 -20.27 -7.67 20.46
N SER A 174 -18.97 -7.81 20.70
CA SER A 174 -18.03 -6.70 20.76
C SER A 174 -16.67 -7.11 20.17
N LEU A 175 -15.85 -6.13 19.85
CA LEU A 175 -14.42 -6.40 19.61
C LEU A 175 -13.76 -6.76 20.94
N THR A 176 -12.88 -7.76 20.92
CA THR A 176 -12.08 -8.11 22.09
C THR A 176 -11.13 -6.98 22.49
N VAL A 177 -10.84 -6.88 23.77
CA VAL A 177 -9.87 -5.91 24.34
C VAL A 177 -8.51 -6.52 24.63
N SER A 178 -8.37 -7.85 24.47
CA SER A 178 -7.11 -8.57 24.70
C SER A 178 -6.79 -9.54 23.55
#